data_34971df6f1e73e9fef0197c80a685d1f
#
_entry.id   34971df6f1e73e9fef0197c80a685d1f
#
_cell.length_a   1.000
_cell.length_b   1.000
_cell.length_c   1.000
_cell.angle_alpha   90.00
_cell.angle_beta   90.00
_cell.angle_gamma   90.00
#
_symmetry.space_group_name_H-M   'P 1'
#
loop_
_entity.id
_entity.type
_entity.pdbx_description
1 polymer ?
#
loop_
_entity_poly.entity_id
_entity_poly.type
_entity_poly.pdbx_seq_one_letter_code
_entity_poly.pdbx_strand_id
1 'polypeptide(L)'
;MTTFRIPAALAAAALGLLAGFGPAGAAGPLDNPGFALVITCSACHGQNGNSRSDMMPIIAGLDQAYFKRQIENYAAGRRPSPEMEPYAKQIQFLGLDQIAAYFMAQKREATLIRVSPDAVAKGKVAAAQCVICHGEGGKGDPARLIPGLAGQPPGYLAQQMLLFKQDTRDPGDPLLAAKKALMRTIPDSQFPELAAFYSSLR
;
A
#
# COMPACT_ATOMS: atom_id res chain seq x y z
N MET A 1 -65.35 -39.82 -30.91
CA MET A 1 -64.80 -38.50 -30.60
C MET A 1 -64.46 -38.48 -29.14
N THR A 2 -63.20 -38.76 -28.81
CA THR A 2 -62.71 -38.89 -27.43
C THR A 2 -61.90 -37.66 -27.11
N THR A 3 -62.42 -36.77 -26.28
CA THR A 3 -61.79 -35.55 -25.80
C THR A 3 -60.75 -35.86 -24.70
N PHE A 4 -59.46 -35.68 -25.01
CA PHE A 4 -58.39 -35.83 -24.07
C PHE A 4 -58.30 -34.56 -23.19
N ARG A 5 -58.62 -34.70 -21.89
CA ARG A 5 -58.43 -33.61 -20.90
C ARG A 5 -57.06 -33.75 -20.32
N ILE A 6 -56.21 -32.73 -20.58
CA ILE A 6 -54.88 -32.57 -19.94
C ILE A 6 -55.09 -32.02 -18.51
N PRO A 7 -54.54 -32.62 -17.48
CA PRO A 7 -54.71 -32.11 -16.12
C PRO A 7 -53.87 -30.84 -15.91
N ALA A 8 -54.48 -29.82 -15.33
CA ALA A 8 -53.94 -28.46 -15.11
C ALA A 8 -52.82 -28.38 -14.01
N ALA A 9 -52.22 -29.50 -13.61
CA ALA A 9 -51.25 -29.56 -12.52
C ALA A 9 -49.78 -29.47 -12.95
N LEU A 10 -49.45 -29.35 -14.24
CA LEU A 10 -48.07 -29.32 -14.74
C LEU A 10 -47.59 -27.94 -15.19
N ALA A 11 -48.40 -26.88 -15.07
CA ALA A 11 -48.03 -25.52 -15.51
C ALA A 11 -47.44 -24.61 -14.40
N ALA A 12 -47.40 -25.06 -13.13
CA ALA A 12 -46.96 -24.22 -12.03
C ALA A 12 -45.47 -24.40 -11.60
N ALA A 13 -44.74 -25.35 -12.18
CA ALA A 13 -43.37 -25.67 -11.77
C ALA A 13 -42.28 -25.00 -12.61
N ALA A 14 -42.61 -24.27 -13.69
CA ALA A 14 -41.61 -23.71 -14.61
C ALA A 14 -41.32 -22.21 -14.41
N LEU A 15 -42.00 -21.52 -13.49
CA LEU A 15 -41.79 -20.06 -13.27
C LEU A 15 -40.91 -19.72 -12.05
N GLY A 16 -40.40 -20.69 -11.34
CA GLY A 16 -39.62 -20.47 -10.09
C GLY A 16 -38.10 -20.40 -10.24
N LEU A 17 -37.50 -20.56 -11.43
CA LEU A 17 -36.06 -20.68 -11.62
C LEU A 17 -35.37 -19.50 -12.36
N LEU A 18 -36.08 -18.40 -12.59
CA LEU A 18 -35.49 -17.21 -13.25
C LEU A 18 -35.25 -16.02 -12.33
N ALA A 19 -35.42 -16.18 -11.02
CA ALA A 19 -35.13 -15.13 -10.05
C ALA A 19 -33.81 -15.41 -9.33
N GLY A 20 -32.67 -15.17 -9.99
CA GLY A 20 -31.37 -15.34 -9.29
C GLY A 20 -30.11 -15.01 -10.04
N PHE A 21 -30.17 -14.62 -11.30
CA PHE A 21 -28.99 -14.08 -12.02
C PHE A 21 -29.20 -12.59 -12.27
N GLY A 22 -29.17 -11.79 -11.20
CA GLY A 22 -28.76 -10.42 -11.35
C GLY A 22 -27.31 -10.44 -11.82
N PRO A 23 -26.87 -9.57 -12.76
CA PRO A 23 -25.48 -9.45 -13.06
C PRO A 23 -24.77 -9.01 -11.78
N ALA A 24 -24.06 -9.93 -11.12
CA ALA A 24 -22.99 -9.56 -10.23
C ALA A 24 -21.89 -8.95 -11.13
N GLY A 25 -22.10 -7.71 -11.55
CA GLY A 25 -21.08 -6.92 -12.17
C GLY A 25 -19.97 -6.83 -11.14
N ALA A 26 -18.85 -7.52 -11.38
CA ALA A 26 -17.64 -7.28 -10.62
C ALA A 26 -17.38 -5.77 -10.74
N ALA A 27 -17.47 -5.05 -9.60
CA ALA A 27 -17.23 -3.62 -9.56
C ALA A 27 -15.86 -3.36 -10.22
N GLY A 28 -15.87 -2.61 -11.31
CA GLY A 28 -14.65 -2.24 -12.02
C GLY A 28 -13.86 -1.21 -11.21
N PRO A 29 -12.59 -0.97 -11.54
CA PRO A 29 -11.81 0.07 -10.90
C PRO A 29 -12.49 1.45 -10.92
N LEU A 30 -13.29 1.72 -11.95
CA LEU A 30 -14.03 2.97 -12.12
C LEU A 30 -15.23 3.11 -11.19
N ASP A 31 -15.73 1.99 -10.66
CA ASP A 31 -16.87 1.99 -9.74
C ASP A 31 -16.46 2.34 -8.29
N ASN A 32 -15.15 2.42 -8.02
CA ASN A 32 -14.65 2.87 -6.73
C ASN A 32 -14.74 4.40 -6.65
N PRO A 33 -15.44 4.97 -5.64
CA PRO A 33 -15.61 6.43 -5.50
C PRO A 33 -14.28 7.21 -5.44
N GLY A 34 -13.21 6.58 -4.98
CA GLY A 34 -11.89 7.18 -4.92
C GLY A 34 -11.16 7.24 -6.26
N PHE A 35 -11.61 6.54 -7.30
CA PHE A 35 -10.85 6.40 -8.56
C PHE A 35 -10.56 7.74 -9.23
N ALA A 36 -11.57 8.61 -9.37
CA ALA A 36 -11.38 9.92 -9.98
C ALA A 36 -10.36 10.80 -9.23
N LEU A 37 -10.30 10.63 -7.91
CA LEU A 37 -9.38 11.39 -7.05
C LEU A 37 -7.95 10.85 -7.09
N VAL A 38 -7.75 9.56 -7.48
CA VAL A 38 -6.43 8.91 -7.46
C VAL A 38 -5.66 9.01 -8.78
N ILE A 39 -6.28 9.50 -9.86
CA ILE A 39 -5.62 9.62 -11.18
C ILE A 39 -4.33 10.43 -11.06
N THR A 40 -4.37 11.55 -10.35
CA THR A 40 -3.18 12.40 -10.13
C THR A 40 -2.08 11.65 -9.36
N CYS A 41 -2.45 10.82 -8.39
CA CYS A 41 -1.49 10.02 -7.62
C CYS A 41 -0.78 9.00 -8.51
N SER A 42 -1.52 8.43 -9.49
CA SER A 42 -1.00 7.40 -10.40
C SER A 42 0.12 7.91 -11.32
N ALA A 43 0.19 9.22 -11.57
CA ALA A 43 1.26 9.83 -12.38
C ALA A 43 2.66 9.56 -11.79
N CYS A 44 2.80 9.57 -10.46
CA CYS A 44 4.05 9.31 -9.76
C CYS A 44 4.10 7.91 -9.15
N HIS A 45 2.99 7.46 -8.53
CA HIS A 45 2.95 6.17 -7.84
C HIS A 45 2.59 4.97 -8.72
N GLY A 46 2.44 5.20 -10.04
CA GLY A 46 2.12 4.15 -11.00
C GLY A 46 0.66 3.72 -10.96
N GLN A 47 0.29 2.90 -11.94
CA GLN A 47 -1.07 2.37 -12.04
C GLN A 47 -1.45 1.63 -10.76
N ASN A 48 -2.62 1.94 -10.23
CA ASN A 48 -3.15 1.37 -8.98
C ASN A 48 -2.19 1.51 -7.78
N GLY A 49 -1.27 2.47 -7.81
CA GLY A 49 -0.29 2.68 -6.75
C GLY A 49 0.92 1.74 -6.78
N ASN A 50 1.15 1.03 -7.88
CA ASN A 50 2.30 0.15 -8.08
C ASN A 50 3.40 0.86 -8.87
N SER A 51 4.24 1.61 -8.16
CA SER A 51 5.32 2.41 -8.73
C SER A 51 6.36 1.57 -9.46
N ARG A 52 6.87 2.10 -10.57
CA ARG A 52 8.01 1.57 -11.33
C ARG A 52 9.29 2.36 -11.08
N SER A 53 9.22 3.42 -10.30
CA SER A 53 10.35 4.28 -9.95
C SER A 53 11.14 3.72 -8.77
N ASP A 54 12.44 3.99 -8.75
CA ASP A 54 13.29 3.68 -7.59
C ASP A 54 12.97 4.55 -6.37
N MET A 55 12.55 5.79 -6.60
CA MET A 55 12.34 6.79 -5.53
C MET A 55 10.88 6.99 -5.11
N MET A 56 9.92 6.59 -5.95
CA MET A 56 8.49 6.73 -5.64
C MET A 56 7.97 5.47 -4.96
N PRO A 57 7.36 5.56 -3.77
CA PRO A 57 6.89 4.37 -3.06
C PRO A 57 5.70 3.71 -3.76
N ILE A 58 5.61 2.41 -3.58
CA ILE A 58 4.40 1.65 -3.85
C ILE A 58 3.40 1.95 -2.71
N ILE A 59 2.22 2.45 -3.10
CA ILE A 59 1.13 2.79 -2.18
C ILE A 59 -0.05 1.82 -2.27
N ALA A 60 -0.05 0.90 -3.25
CA ALA A 60 -0.99 -0.20 -3.33
C ALA A 60 -0.93 -1.09 -2.08
N GLY A 61 -2.08 -1.50 -1.57
CA GLY A 61 -2.21 -2.39 -0.41
C GLY A 61 -1.70 -1.80 0.91
N LEU A 62 -1.47 -0.49 1.00
CA LEU A 62 -1.15 0.14 2.27
C LEU A 62 -2.38 0.16 3.18
N ASP A 63 -2.15 -0.08 4.47
CA ASP A 63 -3.19 0.10 5.48
C ASP A 63 -3.77 1.52 5.43
N GLN A 64 -5.10 1.62 5.53
CA GLN A 64 -5.83 2.88 5.37
C GLN A 64 -5.44 3.91 6.44
N ALA A 65 -5.33 3.49 7.70
CA ALA A 65 -5.00 4.40 8.79
C ALA A 65 -3.54 4.87 8.67
N TYR A 66 -2.62 3.97 8.28
CA TYR A 66 -1.24 4.35 7.99
C TYR A 66 -1.17 5.35 6.83
N PHE A 67 -1.88 5.09 5.71
CA PHE A 67 -1.91 5.98 4.55
C PHE A 67 -2.37 7.39 4.96
N LYS A 68 -3.50 7.50 5.64
CA LYS A 68 -4.07 8.77 6.12
C LYS A 68 -3.07 9.53 6.98
N ARG A 69 -2.49 8.86 7.98
CA ARG A 69 -1.47 9.46 8.85
C ARG A 69 -0.26 9.99 8.06
N GLN A 70 0.16 9.30 6.99
CA GLN A 70 1.26 9.80 6.17
C GLN A 70 0.88 11.06 5.37
N ILE A 71 -0.32 11.13 4.82
CA ILE A 71 -0.81 12.33 4.14
C ILE A 71 -0.87 13.52 5.13
N GLU A 72 -1.43 13.31 6.32
CA GLU A 72 -1.47 14.32 7.38
C GLU A 72 -0.06 14.79 7.80
N ASN A 73 0.89 13.88 7.86
CA ASN A 73 2.27 14.21 8.20
C ASN A 73 2.97 15.03 7.10
N TYR A 74 2.72 14.73 5.82
CA TYR A 74 3.20 15.56 4.72
C TYR A 74 2.58 16.94 4.77
N ALA A 75 1.26 17.03 4.92
CA ALA A 75 0.55 18.32 4.95
C ALA A 75 0.99 19.22 6.10
N ALA A 76 1.35 18.62 7.24
CA ALA A 76 1.83 19.32 8.43
C ALA A 76 3.36 19.56 8.45
N GLY A 77 4.09 19.18 7.41
CA GLY A 77 5.56 19.32 7.34
C GLY A 77 6.33 18.38 8.28
N ARG A 78 5.67 17.46 9.00
CA ARG A 78 6.34 16.49 9.87
C ARG A 78 7.07 15.39 9.08
N ARG A 79 6.71 15.20 7.84
CA ARG A 79 7.38 14.34 6.87
C ARG A 79 7.74 15.17 5.64
N PRO A 80 8.95 15.72 5.57
CA PRO A 80 9.33 16.61 4.48
C PRO A 80 9.33 15.87 3.13
N SER A 81 8.68 16.47 2.15
CA SER A 81 8.73 16.07 0.74
C SER A 81 8.19 17.22 -0.11
N PRO A 82 9.06 17.93 -0.84
CA PRO A 82 8.61 19.00 -1.75
C PRO A 82 7.57 18.53 -2.76
N GLU A 83 7.64 17.23 -3.16
CA GLU A 83 6.72 16.63 -4.11
C GLU A 83 5.35 16.36 -3.46
N MET A 84 5.33 15.80 -2.23
CA MET A 84 4.09 15.33 -1.62
C MET A 84 3.33 16.40 -0.83
N GLU A 85 4.01 17.40 -0.27
CA GLU A 85 3.37 18.44 0.55
C GLU A 85 2.23 19.18 -0.16
N PRO A 86 2.38 19.64 -1.43
CA PRO A 86 1.30 20.32 -2.14
C PRO A 86 0.07 19.44 -2.32
N TYR A 87 0.28 18.17 -2.72
CA TYR A 87 -0.81 17.21 -2.90
C TYR A 87 -1.47 16.85 -1.56
N ALA A 88 -0.68 16.62 -0.52
CA ALA A 88 -1.19 16.27 0.80
C ALA A 88 -2.09 17.36 1.37
N LYS A 89 -1.73 18.63 1.22
CA LYS A 89 -2.55 19.78 1.63
C LYS A 89 -3.90 19.84 0.92
N GLN A 90 -3.98 19.41 -0.35
CA GLN A 90 -5.22 19.36 -1.11
C GLN A 90 -6.06 18.13 -0.76
N ILE A 91 -5.44 16.96 -0.68
CA ILE A 91 -6.11 15.66 -0.48
C ILE A 91 -6.90 15.62 0.83
N GLN A 92 -6.44 16.29 1.88
CA GLN A 92 -7.16 16.37 3.15
C GLN A 92 -8.61 16.87 3.00
N PHE A 93 -8.85 17.74 2.01
CA PHE A 93 -10.16 18.36 1.76
C PHE A 93 -10.92 17.70 0.60
N LEU A 94 -10.25 16.84 -0.20
CA LEU A 94 -10.80 16.26 -1.42
C LEU A 94 -11.20 14.76 -1.28
N GLY A 95 -11.31 14.25 -0.08
CA GLY A 95 -11.75 12.85 0.12
C GLY A 95 -10.62 11.91 0.45
N LEU A 96 -9.84 12.22 1.48
CA LEU A 96 -8.74 11.40 1.98
C LEU A 96 -9.16 9.96 2.29
N ASP A 97 -10.36 9.76 2.85
CA ASP A 97 -10.88 8.44 3.20
C ASP A 97 -11.11 7.56 1.96
N GLN A 98 -11.69 8.13 0.90
CA GLN A 98 -11.96 7.43 -0.36
C GLN A 98 -10.66 7.07 -1.08
N ILE A 99 -9.68 7.98 -1.10
CA ILE A 99 -8.36 7.75 -1.69
C ILE A 99 -7.62 6.65 -0.94
N ALA A 100 -7.61 6.71 0.39
CA ALA A 100 -6.97 5.70 1.23
C ALA A 100 -7.61 4.31 1.06
N ALA A 101 -8.96 4.25 1.04
CA ALA A 101 -9.70 3.02 0.79
C ALA A 101 -9.42 2.45 -0.61
N TYR A 102 -9.32 3.31 -1.63
CA TYR A 102 -8.96 2.88 -2.98
C TYR A 102 -7.61 2.17 -3.00
N PHE A 103 -6.55 2.81 -2.48
CA PHE A 103 -5.20 2.21 -2.51
C PHE A 103 -5.06 0.99 -1.62
N MET A 104 -5.76 0.94 -0.47
CA MET A 104 -5.81 -0.24 0.39
C MET A 104 -6.38 -1.46 -0.36
N ALA A 105 -7.39 -1.25 -1.19
CA ALA A 105 -8.03 -2.32 -1.97
C ALA A 105 -7.19 -2.81 -3.16
N GLN A 106 -6.12 -2.09 -3.54
CA GLN A 106 -5.29 -2.49 -4.68
C GLN A 106 -4.36 -3.63 -4.33
N LYS A 107 -4.22 -4.58 -5.25
CA LYS A 107 -3.20 -5.63 -5.14
C LYS A 107 -1.81 -5.00 -5.21
N ARG A 108 -1.01 -5.21 -4.16
CA ARG A 108 0.38 -4.77 -4.13
C ARG A 108 1.26 -5.69 -4.97
N GLU A 109 2.03 -5.10 -5.86
CA GLU A 109 3.09 -5.74 -6.62
C GLU A 109 4.44 -5.26 -6.07
N ALA A 110 5.41 -6.16 -5.94
CA ALA A 110 6.74 -5.76 -5.55
C ALA A 110 7.43 -4.99 -6.69
N THR A 111 8.35 -4.09 -6.32
CA THR A 111 9.13 -3.33 -7.30
C THR A 111 9.83 -4.24 -8.32
N LEU A 112 10.00 -3.72 -9.52
CA LEU A 112 10.80 -4.37 -10.59
C LEU A 112 12.26 -3.92 -10.58
N ILE A 113 12.64 -3.01 -9.69
CA ILE A 113 14.03 -2.56 -9.57
C ILE A 113 14.89 -3.74 -9.12
N ARG A 114 15.94 -4.00 -9.90
CA ARG A 114 16.87 -5.08 -9.60
C ARG A 114 17.90 -4.61 -8.59
N VAL A 115 18.20 -5.47 -7.63
CA VAL A 115 19.21 -5.24 -6.59
C VAL A 115 20.28 -6.32 -6.66
N SER A 116 21.49 -6.00 -6.22
CA SER A 116 22.61 -6.92 -6.20
C SER A 116 22.34 -8.06 -5.19
N PRO A 117 22.59 -9.34 -5.55
CA PRO A 117 22.49 -10.46 -4.62
C PRO A 117 23.41 -10.31 -3.39
N ASP A 118 24.59 -9.74 -3.59
CA ASP A 118 25.53 -9.45 -2.48
C ASP A 118 24.94 -8.42 -1.51
N ALA A 119 24.37 -7.32 -2.02
CA ALA A 119 23.69 -6.33 -1.18
C ALA A 119 22.51 -6.93 -0.43
N VAL A 120 21.74 -7.81 -1.06
CA VAL A 120 20.62 -8.53 -0.42
C VAL A 120 21.13 -9.41 0.73
N ALA A 121 22.21 -10.16 0.53
CA ALA A 121 22.77 -11.02 1.56
C ALA A 121 23.28 -10.21 2.78
N LYS A 122 24.00 -9.13 2.54
CA LYS A 122 24.47 -8.21 3.59
C LYS A 122 23.29 -7.54 4.32
N GLY A 123 22.31 -7.05 3.57
CA GLY A 123 21.12 -6.43 4.11
C GLY A 123 20.28 -7.37 4.96
N LYS A 124 20.20 -8.66 4.61
CA LYS A 124 19.52 -9.68 5.40
C LYS A 124 20.15 -9.81 6.82
N VAL A 125 21.46 -9.80 6.91
CA VAL A 125 22.18 -9.83 8.20
C VAL A 125 21.90 -8.55 9.00
N ALA A 126 22.02 -7.39 8.33
CA ALA A 126 21.79 -6.09 8.99
C ALA A 126 20.34 -5.90 9.44
N ALA A 127 19.37 -6.55 8.79
CA ALA A 127 17.95 -6.42 9.09
C ALA A 127 17.48 -7.11 10.38
N ALA A 128 18.34 -7.87 11.07
CA ALA A 128 17.95 -8.64 12.27
C ALA A 128 17.22 -7.79 13.33
N GLN A 129 17.65 -6.55 13.54
CA GLN A 129 17.02 -5.62 14.48
C GLN A 129 15.67 -5.05 14.00
N CYS A 130 15.43 -5.04 12.70
CA CYS A 130 14.21 -4.48 12.10
C CYS A 130 13.03 -5.45 12.17
N VAL A 131 13.33 -6.76 12.27
CA VAL A 131 12.35 -7.85 12.31
C VAL A 131 11.39 -7.72 13.49
N ILE A 132 11.84 -7.18 14.63
CA ILE A 132 11.03 -6.99 15.84
C ILE A 132 9.76 -6.19 15.57
N CYS A 133 9.84 -5.20 14.67
CA CYS A 133 8.70 -4.35 14.31
C CYS A 133 8.11 -4.72 12.95
N HIS A 134 8.96 -4.97 11.94
CA HIS A 134 8.50 -5.17 10.57
C HIS A 134 8.23 -6.64 10.21
N GLY A 135 8.52 -7.58 11.13
CA GLY A 135 8.39 -9.03 10.89
C GLY A 135 9.46 -9.58 9.95
N GLU A 136 9.69 -10.90 9.98
CA GLU A 136 10.71 -11.58 9.15
C GLU A 136 10.48 -11.37 7.65
N GLY A 137 9.20 -11.35 7.22
CA GLY A 137 8.82 -11.09 5.83
C GLY A 137 8.73 -9.61 5.47
N GLY A 138 9.05 -8.70 6.38
CA GLY A 138 8.94 -7.26 6.14
C GLY A 138 7.51 -6.77 5.88
N LYS A 139 6.48 -7.50 6.34
CA LYS A 139 5.07 -7.18 6.08
C LYS A 139 4.52 -6.06 6.97
N GLY A 140 5.22 -5.75 8.08
CA GLY A 140 4.77 -4.76 9.05
C GLY A 140 3.67 -5.27 9.97
N ASP A 141 3.06 -4.33 10.69
CA ASP A 141 1.95 -4.57 11.61
C ASP A 141 0.93 -3.42 11.49
N PRO A 142 -0.15 -3.60 10.74
CA PRO A 142 -1.18 -2.57 10.55
C PRO A 142 -1.82 -2.10 11.85
N ALA A 143 -2.04 -2.99 12.82
CA ALA A 143 -2.65 -2.64 14.11
C ALA A 143 -1.79 -1.64 14.91
N ARG A 144 -0.48 -1.66 14.69
CA ARG A 144 0.49 -0.73 15.29
C ARG A 144 0.92 0.38 14.34
N LEU A 145 0.29 0.49 13.18
CA LEU A 145 0.64 1.42 12.10
C LEU A 145 2.10 1.29 11.63
N ILE A 146 2.65 0.08 11.70
CA ILE A 146 3.98 -0.25 11.19
C ILE A 146 3.85 -0.70 9.73
N PRO A 147 4.43 0.04 8.76
CA PRO A 147 4.24 -0.28 7.36
C PRO A 147 5.01 -1.52 6.93
N GLY A 148 4.48 -2.21 5.92
CA GLY A 148 5.22 -3.21 5.19
C GLY A 148 6.35 -2.59 4.36
N LEU A 149 7.54 -3.15 4.48
CA LEU A 149 8.74 -2.76 3.73
C LEU A 149 8.98 -3.65 2.51
N ALA A 150 8.47 -4.88 2.54
CA ALA A 150 8.65 -5.87 1.49
C ALA A 150 8.24 -5.32 0.12
N GLY A 151 9.12 -5.50 -0.87
CA GLY A 151 8.89 -5.11 -2.25
C GLY A 151 8.84 -3.61 -2.52
N GLN A 152 9.11 -2.75 -1.55
CA GLN A 152 9.24 -1.31 -1.79
C GLN A 152 10.51 -1.00 -2.60
N PRO A 153 10.52 0.09 -3.41
CA PRO A 153 11.69 0.51 -4.16
C PRO A 153 12.90 0.77 -3.25
N PRO A 154 14.10 0.30 -3.63
CA PRO A 154 15.28 0.40 -2.76
C PRO A 154 15.73 1.84 -2.50
N GLY A 155 15.71 2.72 -3.51
CA GLY A 155 16.06 4.13 -3.32
C GLY A 155 15.12 4.82 -2.35
N TYR A 156 13.80 4.57 -2.47
CA TYR A 156 12.83 5.09 -1.50
C TYR A 156 13.12 4.60 -0.07
N LEU A 157 13.38 3.30 0.11
CA LEU A 157 13.66 2.74 1.44
C LEU A 157 14.92 3.36 2.06
N ALA A 158 16.01 3.44 1.28
CA ALA A 158 17.27 4.03 1.74
C ALA A 158 17.08 5.50 2.14
N GLN A 159 16.40 6.29 1.32
CA GLN A 159 16.08 7.68 1.62
C GLN A 159 15.27 7.83 2.92
N GLN A 160 14.23 7.00 3.11
CA GLN A 160 13.41 7.09 4.31
C GLN A 160 14.19 6.73 5.58
N MET A 161 15.10 5.76 5.53
CA MET A 161 16.00 5.45 6.65
C MET A 161 16.92 6.61 6.98
N LEU A 162 17.47 7.28 5.95
CA LEU A 162 18.31 8.44 6.14
C LEU A 162 17.55 9.62 6.78
N LEU A 163 16.33 9.90 6.33
CA LEU A 163 15.48 10.96 6.91
C LEU A 163 15.16 10.69 8.39
N PHE A 164 14.97 9.43 8.78
CA PHE A 164 14.81 9.07 10.19
C PHE A 164 16.10 9.26 10.99
N LYS A 165 17.25 8.90 10.42
CA LYS A 165 18.56 9.07 11.07
C LYS A 165 18.88 10.54 11.28
N GLN A 166 18.59 11.38 10.30
CA GLN A 166 18.82 12.83 10.31
C GLN A 166 17.82 13.61 11.15
N ASP A 167 16.84 12.94 11.74
CA ASP A 167 15.79 13.55 12.56
C ASP A 167 14.87 14.52 11.81
N THR A 168 14.89 14.48 10.47
CA THR A 168 14.08 15.35 9.61
C THR A 168 12.65 14.82 9.42
N ARG A 169 12.41 13.52 9.67
CA ARG A 169 11.09 12.90 9.60
C ARG A 169 10.56 12.61 11.01
N ASP A 170 9.57 13.38 11.46
CA ASP A 170 8.95 13.22 12.76
C ASP A 170 7.42 13.12 12.69
N PRO A 171 6.84 11.91 12.67
CA PRO A 171 5.39 11.73 12.71
C PRO A 171 4.77 11.82 14.11
N GLY A 172 5.52 12.22 15.14
CA GLY A 172 4.97 12.38 16.49
C GLY A 172 4.50 11.07 17.15
N ASP A 173 5.11 9.94 16.78
CA ASP A 173 4.73 8.61 17.27
C ASP A 173 5.76 8.12 18.30
N PRO A 174 5.35 7.67 19.51
CA PRO A 174 6.29 7.13 20.52
C PRO A 174 7.18 5.99 20.03
N LEU A 175 6.64 5.10 19.17
CA LEU A 175 7.43 4.04 18.53
C LEU A 175 8.53 4.60 17.61
N LEU A 176 8.36 5.82 17.14
CA LEU A 176 9.32 6.46 16.28
C LEU A 176 10.58 6.90 17.00
N ALA A 177 10.51 7.24 18.26
CA ALA A 177 11.71 7.57 19.06
C ALA A 177 12.66 6.38 19.11
N ALA A 178 12.15 5.16 19.34
CA ALA A 178 12.94 3.94 19.30
C ALA A 178 13.51 3.67 17.90
N LYS A 179 12.73 3.90 16.85
CA LYS A 179 13.20 3.76 15.46
C LYS A 179 14.30 4.75 15.13
N LYS A 180 14.16 6.02 15.51
CA LYS A 180 15.21 7.03 15.31
C LYS A 180 16.49 6.68 16.06
N ALA A 181 16.38 6.23 17.31
CA ALA A 181 17.52 5.78 18.10
C ALA A 181 18.25 4.64 17.38
N LEU A 182 17.52 3.63 16.89
CA LEU A 182 18.08 2.54 16.11
C LEU A 182 18.75 3.05 14.82
N MET A 183 18.09 3.92 14.04
CA MET A 183 18.67 4.45 12.81
C MET A 183 19.99 5.16 13.02
N ARG A 184 20.17 5.85 14.15
CA ARG A 184 21.43 6.54 14.48
C ARG A 184 22.62 5.58 14.70
N THR A 185 22.37 4.33 15.10
CA THR A 185 23.41 3.32 15.29
C THR A 185 23.84 2.65 13.99
N ILE A 186 23.07 2.77 12.91
CA ILE A 186 23.34 2.11 11.63
C ILE A 186 24.24 3.01 10.78
N PRO A 187 25.39 2.52 10.28
CA PRO A 187 26.20 3.27 9.31
C PRO A 187 25.44 3.58 8.03
N ASP A 188 25.66 4.74 7.45
CA ASP A 188 24.95 5.16 6.21
C ASP A 188 25.18 4.18 5.05
N SER A 189 26.36 3.57 4.99
CA SER A 189 26.71 2.54 4.00
C SER A 189 25.84 1.30 4.06
N GLN A 190 25.18 1.01 5.17
CA GLN A 190 24.28 -0.14 5.32
C GLN A 190 22.85 0.16 4.83
N PHE A 191 22.44 1.40 4.64
CA PHE A 191 21.08 1.70 4.19
C PHE A 191 20.78 1.16 2.79
N PRO A 192 21.67 1.25 1.79
CA PRO A 192 21.46 0.59 0.50
C PRO A 192 21.33 -0.94 0.61
N GLU A 193 22.08 -1.58 1.50
CA GLU A 193 22.03 -3.03 1.73
C GLU A 193 20.70 -3.45 2.37
N LEU A 194 20.27 -2.77 3.42
CA LEU A 194 18.97 -2.96 4.06
C LEU A 194 17.81 -2.74 3.06
N ALA A 195 17.92 -1.68 2.26
CA ALA A 195 16.95 -1.37 1.22
C ALA A 195 16.89 -2.46 0.16
N ALA A 196 18.04 -2.98 -0.28
CA ALA A 196 18.12 -4.09 -1.23
C ALA A 196 17.45 -5.36 -0.68
N PHE A 197 17.68 -5.69 0.58
CA PHE A 197 17.05 -6.85 1.23
C PHE A 197 15.51 -6.72 1.22
N TYR A 198 14.96 -5.64 1.78
CA TYR A 198 13.50 -5.47 1.84
C TYR A 198 12.87 -5.33 0.45
N SER A 199 13.56 -4.71 -0.49
CA SER A 199 13.12 -4.59 -1.87
C SER A 199 13.04 -5.94 -2.59
N SER A 200 13.88 -6.91 -2.22
CA SER A 200 13.92 -8.26 -2.81
C SER A 200 12.79 -9.19 -2.30
N LEU A 201 12.15 -8.86 -1.18
CA LEU A 201 11.06 -9.64 -0.61
C LEU A 201 9.78 -9.52 -1.46
N ARG A 202 8.99 -10.62 -1.50
CA ARG A 202 7.77 -10.74 -2.32
C ARG A 202 6.56 -11.05 -1.44
#